data_c4252b8b9d7722990511e4531a998474
#
_entry.id   c4252b8b9d7722990511e4531a998474
#
_cell.length_a   1.000
_cell.length_b   1.000
_cell.length_c   1.000
_cell.angle_alpha   90.00
_cell.angle_beta   90.00
_cell.angle_gamma   90.00
#
_symmetry.space_group_name_H-M   'P 1'
#
loop_
_entity.id
_entity.type
_entity.pdbx_description
1 polymer ?
#
loop_
_entity_poly.entity_id
_entity_poly.type
_entity_poly.pdbx_seq_one_letter_code
_entity_poly.pdbx_strand_id
1 'polypeptide(L)'
;MEPNNLLSHLRLSPARVIALGISAVGIVLLVLAWNSQASIDEVGSTNDPILQHRVSMLEDQRDAYAVSGIGILFLGLFAIALLVEPSTSTIVAESEMISAAKMANDTLMGLSLTGNSSYLPARNGLTKERVFVVATNKPIVPPKALSDDMIMSPGKDGSSPGMLVEPFGARLLESIESELNTKLDGVGLEAAEGTLQILKHGFGIMKDFHFKERNGNTILRVEYSGLRDACRTVRKERPDTCRQLQCFGCSCLLLAAARATGKLVSVQAVDNSKDVVEFTLNIGEW
;
A
#
# COMPACT_ATOMS: atom_id res chain seq x y z
N MET A 1 6.83 -27.98 17.62
CA MET A 1 6.03 -27.46 16.50
C MET A 1 4.58 -27.45 16.96
N GLU A 2 4.05 -26.29 17.31
CA GLU A 2 2.68 -26.16 17.79
C GLU A 2 1.70 -26.12 16.61
N PRO A 3 0.62 -26.91 16.61
CA PRO A 3 -0.32 -27.00 15.49
C PRO A 3 -1.30 -25.81 15.36
N ASN A 4 -1.20 -24.77 16.18
CA ASN A 4 -2.19 -23.69 16.26
C ASN A 4 -1.97 -22.50 15.31
N ASN A 5 -0.96 -22.53 14.42
CA ASN A 5 -0.63 -21.39 13.57
C ASN A 5 -1.18 -21.43 12.13
N LEU A 6 -1.90 -22.50 11.74
CA LEU A 6 -2.41 -22.62 10.36
C LEU A 6 -3.68 -21.79 10.10
N LEU A 7 -4.45 -21.50 11.14
CA LEU A 7 -5.71 -20.74 10.99
C LEU A 7 -5.53 -19.21 11.05
N SER A 8 -4.38 -18.73 11.51
CA SER A 8 -4.11 -17.27 11.58
C SER A 8 -3.77 -16.65 10.20
N HIS A 9 -3.47 -17.46 9.19
CA HIS A 9 -3.13 -17.00 7.83
C HIS A 9 -4.34 -16.82 6.90
N LEU A 10 -5.54 -17.24 7.29
CA LEU A 10 -6.78 -17.03 6.55
C LEU A 10 -7.45 -15.71 6.97
N ARG A 11 -6.74 -14.59 6.88
CA ARG A 11 -7.42 -13.28 6.88
C ARG A 11 -8.14 -13.12 5.53
N LEU A 12 -9.35 -13.68 5.45
CA LEU A 12 -10.26 -13.39 4.36
C LEU A 12 -10.52 -11.88 4.33
N SER A 13 -10.32 -11.23 3.20
CA SER A 13 -10.69 -9.82 3.06
C SER A 13 -12.19 -9.68 3.33
N PRO A 14 -12.66 -8.55 3.89
CA PRO A 14 -14.09 -8.33 4.13
C PRO A 14 -14.95 -8.59 2.89
N ALA A 15 -14.44 -8.25 1.71
CA ALA A 15 -15.09 -8.48 0.44
C ALA A 15 -15.28 -9.98 0.11
N ARG A 16 -14.28 -10.83 0.42
CA ARG A 16 -14.39 -12.29 0.26
C ARG A 16 -15.41 -12.89 1.21
N VAL A 17 -15.47 -12.40 2.44
CA VAL A 17 -16.48 -12.84 3.43
C VAL A 17 -17.89 -12.53 2.93
N ILE A 18 -18.10 -11.33 2.39
CA ILE A 18 -19.39 -10.92 1.80
C ILE A 18 -19.73 -11.80 0.60
N ALA A 19 -18.80 -12.05 -0.32
CA ALA A 19 -19.03 -12.88 -1.49
C ALA A 19 -19.36 -14.34 -1.12
N LEU A 20 -18.68 -14.91 -0.11
CA LEU A 20 -19.00 -16.23 0.45
C LEU A 20 -20.40 -16.24 1.09
N GLY A 21 -20.76 -15.17 1.81
CA GLY A 21 -22.09 -15.02 2.40
C GLY A 21 -23.18 -15.01 1.33
N ILE A 22 -23.00 -14.27 0.24
CA ILE A 22 -23.92 -14.24 -0.92
C ILE A 22 -24.05 -15.63 -1.52
N SER A 23 -22.95 -16.35 -1.75
CA SER A 23 -22.96 -17.73 -2.29
C SER A 23 -23.71 -18.70 -1.37
N ALA A 24 -23.55 -18.55 -0.05
CA ALA A 24 -24.25 -19.39 0.92
C ALA A 24 -25.78 -19.16 0.87
N VAL A 25 -26.25 -17.91 0.71
CA VAL A 25 -27.67 -17.60 0.51
C VAL A 25 -28.21 -18.27 -0.76
N GLY A 26 -27.46 -18.24 -1.86
CA GLY A 26 -27.82 -18.94 -3.09
C GLY A 26 -28.01 -20.44 -2.88
N ILE A 27 -27.11 -21.09 -2.14
CA ILE A 27 -27.19 -22.51 -1.81
C ILE A 27 -28.44 -22.82 -0.96
N VAL A 28 -28.76 -21.98 0.03
CA VAL A 28 -29.95 -22.16 0.87
C VAL A 28 -31.23 -22.09 0.03
N LEU A 29 -31.33 -21.16 -0.92
CA LEU A 29 -32.46 -21.07 -1.82
C LEU A 29 -32.61 -22.30 -2.72
N LEU A 30 -31.52 -22.86 -3.22
CA LEU A 30 -31.54 -24.11 -3.99
C LEU A 30 -32.01 -25.32 -3.16
N VAL A 31 -31.58 -25.39 -1.88
CA VAL A 31 -32.06 -26.42 -0.94
C VAL A 31 -33.58 -26.27 -0.70
N LEU A 32 -34.08 -25.03 -0.57
CA LEU A 32 -35.50 -24.77 -0.43
C LEU A 32 -36.27 -25.16 -1.69
N ALA A 33 -35.75 -24.89 -2.89
CA ALA A 33 -36.32 -25.36 -4.15
C ALA A 33 -36.41 -26.87 -4.22
N TRP A 34 -35.34 -27.57 -3.79
CA TRP A 34 -35.32 -29.04 -3.73
C TRP A 34 -36.38 -29.60 -2.78
N ASN A 35 -36.52 -29.00 -1.57
CA ASN A 35 -37.52 -29.42 -0.62
C ASN A 35 -38.94 -29.18 -1.14
N SER A 36 -39.16 -28.08 -1.86
CA SER A 36 -40.48 -27.80 -2.51
C SER A 36 -40.79 -28.87 -3.57
N GLN A 37 -39.80 -29.32 -4.34
CA GLN A 37 -39.98 -30.41 -5.29
C GLN A 37 -40.40 -31.71 -4.59
N ALA A 38 -39.73 -32.09 -3.50
CA ALA A 38 -40.08 -33.29 -2.74
C ALA A 38 -41.56 -33.23 -2.22
N SER A 39 -42.00 -32.04 -1.80
CA SER A 39 -43.36 -31.83 -1.35
C SER A 39 -44.40 -31.93 -2.53
N ILE A 40 -44.05 -31.51 -3.74
CA ILE A 40 -44.84 -31.63 -4.94
C ILE A 40 -44.99 -33.12 -5.32
N ASP A 41 -43.91 -33.89 -5.29
CA ASP A 41 -43.89 -35.31 -5.63
C ASP A 41 -44.77 -36.12 -4.68
N GLU A 42 -44.86 -35.73 -3.41
CA GLU A 42 -45.70 -36.38 -2.39
C GLU A 42 -47.19 -36.11 -2.60
N VAL A 43 -47.57 -34.89 -3.06
CA VAL A 43 -48.97 -34.46 -3.24
C VAL A 43 -49.50 -34.72 -4.67
N GLY A 44 -48.60 -34.77 -5.66
CA GLY A 44 -48.94 -34.78 -7.09
C GLY A 44 -49.69 -35.99 -7.64
N SER A 45 -49.93 -37.04 -6.81
CA SER A 45 -50.65 -38.26 -7.24
C SER A 45 -52.17 -38.20 -7.02
N THR A 46 -52.75 -37.08 -6.60
CA THR A 46 -54.16 -37.00 -6.19
C THR A 46 -54.97 -36.16 -7.17
N ASN A 47 -56.16 -36.69 -7.61
CA ASN A 47 -57.08 -36.03 -8.54
C ASN A 47 -58.03 -34.99 -7.88
N ASP A 48 -57.72 -34.44 -6.73
CA ASP A 48 -58.51 -33.45 -6.01
C ASP A 48 -58.19 -32.04 -6.53
N PRO A 49 -59.19 -31.25 -6.99
CA PRO A 49 -58.96 -29.90 -7.53
C PRO A 49 -58.37 -28.89 -6.52
N ILE A 50 -58.64 -29.11 -5.22
CA ILE A 50 -58.06 -28.26 -4.17
C ILE A 50 -56.54 -28.53 -4.04
N LEU A 51 -56.15 -29.79 -4.15
CA LEU A 51 -54.74 -30.20 -4.11
C LEU A 51 -54.00 -29.78 -5.38
N GLN A 52 -54.65 -29.78 -6.56
CA GLN A 52 -54.03 -29.26 -7.80
C GLN A 52 -53.67 -27.77 -7.70
N HIS A 53 -54.55 -26.97 -7.11
CA HIS A 53 -54.22 -25.53 -6.91
C HIS A 53 -53.03 -25.35 -5.93
N ARG A 54 -52.91 -26.22 -4.91
CA ARG A 54 -51.80 -26.20 -3.99
C ARG A 54 -50.47 -26.64 -4.66
N VAL A 55 -50.52 -27.59 -5.55
CA VAL A 55 -49.35 -28.03 -6.37
C VAL A 55 -48.88 -26.89 -7.25
N SER A 56 -49.77 -26.19 -7.96
CA SER A 56 -49.36 -25.05 -8.82
C SER A 56 -48.68 -23.92 -8.02
N MET A 57 -49.13 -23.62 -6.81
CA MET A 57 -48.48 -22.64 -5.93
C MET A 57 -47.08 -23.11 -5.48
N LEU A 58 -46.91 -24.41 -5.20
CA LEU A 58 -45.60 -24.97 -4.82
C LEU A 58 -44.64 -25.00 -6.02
N GLU A 59 -45.13 -25.24 -7.23
CA GLU A 59 -44.35 -25.15 -8.48
C GLU A 59 -43.82 -23.74 -8.71
N ASP A 60 -44.68 -22.73 -8.63
CA ASP A 60 -44.28 -21.33 -8.76
C ASP A 60 -43.26 -20.92 -7.71
N GLN A 61 -43.42 -21.38 -6.47
CA GLN A 61 -42.50 -21.12 -5.37
C GLN A 61 -41.15 -21.83 -5.58
N ARG A 62 -41.15 -23.10 -6.03
CA ARG A 62 -39.95 -23.85 -6.39
C ARG A 62 -39.15 -23.12 -7.48
N ASP A 63 -39.86 -22.70 -8.55
CA ASP A 63 -39.21 -22.06 -9.68
C ASP A 63 -38.61 -20.69 -9.29
N ALA A 64 -39.33 -19.93 -8.45
CA ALA A 64 -38.81 -18.68 -7.89
C ALA A 64 -37.56 -18.90 -7.06
N TYR A 65 -37.55 -19.93 -6.19
CA TYR A 65 -36.34 -20.27 -5.39
C TYR A 65 -35.19 -20.79 -6.25
N ALA A 66 -35.46 -21.62 -7.26
CA ALA A 66 -34.47 -22.16 -8.17
C ALA A 66 -33.78 -21.04 -8.97
N VAL A 67 -34.55 -20.19 -9.64
CA VAL A 67 -34.03 -19.08 -10.46
C VAL A 67 -33.26 -18.08 -9.60
N SER A 68 -33.84 -17.69 -8.45
CA SER A 68 -33.15 -16.76 -7.52
C SER A 68 -31.87 -17.38 -6.91
N GLY A 69 -31.92 -18.67 -6.54
CA GLY A 69 -30.80 -19.39 -5.96
C GLY A 69 -29.63 -19.49 -6.94
N ILE A 70 -29.91 -19.86 -8.21
CA ILE A 70 -28.88 -19.91 -9.27
C ILE A 70 -28.30 -18.53 -9.53
N GLY A 71 -29.14 -17.49 -9.64
CA GLY A 71 -28.69 -16.12 -9.89
C GLY A 71 -27.79 -15.57 -8.77
N ILE A 72 -28.19 -15.75 -7.52
CA ILE A 72 -27.43 -15.32 -6.34
C ILE A 72 -26.13 -16.12 -6.20
N LEU A 73 -26.16 -17.42 -6.41
CA LEU A 73 -24.96 -18.27 -6.39
C LEU A 73 -23.97 -17.82 -7.47
N PHE A 74 -24.44 -17.60 -8.70
CA PHE A 74 -23.61 -17.10 -9.80
C PHE A 74 -22.98 -15.74 -9.47
N LEU A 75 -23.75 -14.79 -8.93
CA LEU A 75 -23.25 -13.49 -8.50
C LEU A 75 -22.16 -13.62 -7.40
N GLY A 76 -22.39 -14.52 -6.44
CA GLY A 76 -21.42 -14.78 -5.39
C GLY A 76 -20.11 -15.36 -5.93
N LEU A 77 -20.19 -16.37 -6.81
CA LEU A 77 -19.01 -16.97 -7.45
C LEU A 77 -18.28 -15.97 -8.36
N PHE A 78 -19.04 -15.17 -9.12
CA PHE A 78 -18.46 -14.12 -9.96
C PHE A 78 -17.77 -13.05 -9.14
N ALA A 79 -18.35 -12.63 -8.02
CA ALA A 79 -17.72 -11.71 -7.08
C ALA A 79 -16.43 -12.30 -6.53
N ILE A 80 -16.39 -13.58 -6.13
CA ILE A 80 -15.17 -14.26 -5.68
C ILE A 80 -14.11 -14.23 -6.79
N ALA A 81 -14.47 -14.53 -8.04
CA ALA A 81 -13.55 -14.54 -9.17
C ALA A 81 -12.97 -13.16 -9.48
N LEU A 82 -13.80 -12.09 -9.42
CA LEU A 82 -13.36 -10.72 -9.62
C LEU A 82 -12.52 -10.17 -8.46
N LEU A 83 -12.75 -10.65 -7.24
CA LEU A 83 -12.02 -10.24 -6.04
C LEU A 83 -10.70 -11.00 -5.83
N VAL A 84 -10.32 -11.90 -6.73
CA VAL A 84 -8.98 -12.46 -6.82
C VAL A 84 -8.07 -11.42 -7.45
N GLU A 85 -7.71 -10.41 -6.67
CA GLU A 85 -6.59 -9.56 -7.03
C GLU A 85 -5.32 -10.41 -7.10
N PRO A 86 -4.46 -10.24 -8.14
CA PRO A 86 -3.12 -10.80 -8.14
C PRO A 86 -2.30 -10.09 -7.06
N SER A 87 -2.56 -10.40 -5.80
CA SER A 87 -1.77 -9.87 -4.69
C SER A 87 -0.46 -10.63 -4.66
N THR A 88 0.65 -9.97 -4.93
CA THR A 88 1.97 -10.46 -4.50
C THR A 88 1.84 -10.85 -3.03
N SER A 89 2.26 -12.08 -2.71
CA SER A 89 2.22 -12.54 -1.32
C SER A 89 2.86 -11.49 -0.42
N THR A 90 2.18 -11.05 0.62
CA THR A 90 2.70 -10.09 1.61
C THR A 90 4.08 -10.52 2.11
N ILE A 91 4.31 -11.82 2.26
CA ILE A 91 5.60 -12.40 2.66
C ILE A 91 6.70 -12.05 1.65
N VAL A 92 6.42 -12.12 0.34
CA VAL A 92 7.40 -11.77 -0.70
C VAL A 92 7.72 -10.27 -0.64
N ALA A 93 6.69 -9.42 -0.59
CA ALA A 93 6.88 -7.97 -0.50
C ALA A 93 7.64 -7.55 0.78
N GLU A 94 7.37 -8.18 1.92
CA GLU A 94 8.09 -7.97 3.17
C GLU A 94 9.56 -8.43 3.08
N SER A 95 9.81 -9.60 2.49
CA SER A 95 11.17 -10.13 2.29
C SER A 95 12.00 -9.23 1.39
N GLU A 96 11.42 -8.75 0.29
CA GLU A 96 12.07 -7.81 -0.62
C GLU A 96 12.38 -6.47 0.06
N MET A 97 11.45 -5.93 0.85
CA MET A 97 11.67 -4.70 1.60
C MET A 97 12.82 -4.83 2.61
N ILE A 98 12.87 -5.94 3.34
CA ILE A 98 13.96 -6.21 4.30
C ILE A 98 15.30 -6.37 3.56
N SER A 99 15.33 -7.11 2.47
CA SER A 99 16.53 -7.36 1.67
C SER A 99 17.07 -6.07 1.05
N ALA A 100 16.20 -5.24 0.47
CA ALA A 100 16.56 -3.95 -0.09
C ALA A 100 17.11 -3.00 0.98
N ALA A 101 16.46 -2.92 2.16
CA ALA A 101 16.90 -2.11 3.27
C ALA A 101 18.28 -2.56 3.78
N LYS A 102 18.51 -3.88 3.87
CA LYS A 102 19.81 -4.44 4.26
C LYS A 102 20.90 -4.08 3.26
N MET A 103 20.66 -4.31 1.98
CA MET A 103 21.62 -3.98 0.91
C MET A 103 21.97 -2.48 0.91
N ALA A 104 20.97 -1.62 1.04
CA ALA A 104 21.18 -0.18 1.11
C ALA A 104 22.03 0.22 2.31
N ASN A 105 21.69 -0.28 3.50
CA ASN A 105 22.43 0.02 4.72
C ASN A 105 23.88 -0.49 4.64
N ASP A 106 24.10 -1.72 4.18
CA ASP A 106 25.43 -2.30 4.06
C ASP A 106 26.29 -1.52 3.05
N THR A 107 25.69 -1.02 1.96
CA THR A 107 26.34 -0.14 0.98
C THR A 107 26.74 1.19 1.61
N LEU A 108 25.83 1.86 2.33
CA LEU A 108 26.11 3.13 2.98
C LEU A 108 27.18 3.00 4.05
N MET A 109 27.13 1.95 4.85
CA MET A 109 28.18 1.65 5.85
C MET A 109 29.53 1.38 5.20
N GLY A 110 29.57 0.59 4.12
CA GLY A 110 30.81 0.33 3.36
C GLY A 110 31.42 1.59 2.76
N LEU A 111 30.62 2.60 2.44
CA LEU A 111 31.05 3.91 1.97
C LEU A 111 31.26 4.94 3.10
N SER A 112 31.11 4.53 4.36
CA SER A 112 31.21 5.41 5.54
C SER A 112 30.25 6.61 5.50
N LEU A 113 29.06 6.43 4.90
CA LEU A 113 28.02 7.44 4.84
C LEU A 113 27.14 7.33 6.10
N THR A 114 27.23 8.29 7.00
CA THR A 114 26.53 8.28 8.29
C THR A 114 25.48 9.38 8.43
N GLY A 115 25.41 10.30 7.47
CA GLY A 115 24.48 11.43 7.52
C GLY A 115 23.07 11.09 7.06
N ASN A 116 22.20 12.07 7.23
CA ASN A 116 20.79 11.97 6.82
C ASN A 116 20.64 12.16 5.31
N SER A 117 19.47 11.83 4.80
CA SER A 117 19.11 12.02 3.39
C SER A 117 18.41 13.35 3.12
N SER A 118 18.53 13.77 1.87
CA SER A 118 17.74 14.86 1.29
C SER A 118 17.19 14.44 -0.06
N TYR A 119 15.92 14.71 -0.30
CA TYR A 119 15.26 14.50 -1.57
C TYR A 119 15.39 15.76 -2.43
N LEU A 120 16.08 15.61 -3.53
CA LEU A 120 16.39 16.69 -4.47
C LEU A 120 15.32 16.71 -5.58
N PRO A 121 14.68 17.86 -5.86
CA PRO A 121 13.78 17.97 -6.99
C PRO A 121 14.55 17.92 -8.33
N ALA A 122 13.82 17.63 -9.42
CA ALA A 122 14.37 17.57 -10.78
C ALA A 122 14.78 18.97 -11.27
N ARG A 123 15.97 19.43 -10.85
CA ARG A 123 16.55 20.73 -11.24
C ARG A 123 18.07 20.72 -11.03
N ASN A 124 18.75 21.81 -11.35
CA ASN A 124 20.20 21.99 -11.15
C ASN A 124 21.05 20.90 -11.83
N GLY A 125 20.63 20.46 -13.03
CA GLY A 125 21.31 19.43 -13.83
C GLY A 125 20.74 18.01 -13.67
N LEU A 126 19.76 17.82 -12.77
CA LEU A 126 19.02 16.55 -12.64
C LEU A 126 17.76 16.58 -13.51
N THR A 127 17.54 15.54 -14.33
CA THR A 127 16.30 15.35 -15.10
C THR A 127 15.21 14.65 -14.30
N LYS A 128 15.61 13.97 -13.21
CA LYS A 128 14.71 13.28 -12.26
C LYS A 128 15.13 13.58 -10.84
N GLU A 129 14.19 13.42 -9.92
CA GLU A 129 14.48 13.54 -8.50
C GLU A 129 15.48 12.48 -8.04
N ARG A 130 16.31 12.86 -7.08
CA ARG A 130 17.33 11.99 -6.48
C ARG A 130 17.31 12.10 -4.96
N VAL A 131 17.82 11.09 -4.30
CA VAL A 131 18.15 11.14 -2.86
C VAL A 131 19.64 11.37 -2.73
N PHE A 132 20.01 12.38 -1.96
CA PHE A 132 21.38 12.68 -1.59
C PHE A 132 21.61 12.27 -0.14
N VAL A 133 22.51 11.31 0.09
CA VAL A 133 22.91 10.86 1.41
C VAL A 133 24.31 11.40 1.72
N VAL A 134 24.43 12.20 2.77
CA VAL A 134 25.69 12.86 3.11
C VAL A 134 26.61 11.95 3.93
N ALA A 135 27.92 12.18 3.82
CA ALA A 135 28.92 11.41 4.54
C ALA A 135 28.91 11.64 6.06
N THR A 136 28.45 12.80 6.52
CA THR A 136 28.48 13.17 7.95
C THR A 136 27.17 13.84 8.37
N ASN A 137 26.86 13.79 9.68
CA ASN A 137 25.68 14.45 10.27
C ASN A 137 25.81 15.98 10.40
N LYS A 138 26.62 16.65 9.57
CA LYS A 138 26.68 18.11 9.48
C LYS A 138 25.48 18.64 8.70
N PRO A 139 25.19 19.94 8.79
CA PRO A 139 24.14 20.54 7.95
C PRO A 139 24.32 20.15 6.48
N ILE A 140 23.26 19.68 5.86
CA ILE A 140 23.29 19.19 4.49
C ILE A 140 23.36 20.40 3.55
N VAL A 141 24.44 20.51 2.79
CA VAL A 141 24.60 21.48 1.71
C VAL A 141 24.76 20.69 0.42
N PRO A 142 23.68 20.47 -0.33
CA PRO A 142 23.77 19.71 -1.59
C PRO A 142 24.64 20.48 -2.61
N PRO A 143 25.30 19.76 -3.53
CA PRO A 143 26.05 20.41 -4.62
C PRO A 143 25.15 21.26 -5.49
N LYS A 144 25.64 22.42 -5.95
CA LYS A 144 24.89 23.35 -6.79
C LYS A 144 24.67 22.86 -8.22
N ALA A 145 25.55 21.97 -8.69
CA ALA A 145 25.44 21.37 -10.03
C ALA A 145 25.62 19.85 -9.88
N LEU A 146 24.67 19.11 -10.39
CA LEU A 146 24.65 17.66 -10.42
C LEU A 146 24.41 17.17 -11.86
N SER A 147 24.66 15.91 -12.11
CA SER A 147 24.24 15.22 -13.34
C SER A 147 23.61 13.87 -13.00
N ASP A 148 22.75 13.35 -13.87
CA ASP A 148 22.01 12.11 -13.62
C ASP A 148 22.90 10.87 -13.50
N ASP A 149 24.09 10.91 -14.06
CA ASP A 149 25.12 9.85 -14.02
C ASP A 149 26.04 9.96 -12.80
N MET A 150 25.93 11.05 -12.03
CA MET A 150 26.73 11.22 -10.81
C MET A 150 26.23 10.29 -9.71
N ILE A 151 27.10 9.43 -9.19
CA ILE A 151 26.81 8.57 -8.03
C ILE A 151 27.41 9.16 -6.76
N MET A 152 28.61 9.73 -6.82
CA MET A 152 29.33 10.29 -5.67
C MET A 152 29.68 11.75 -5.87
N SER A 153 29.39 12.58 -4.89
CA SER A 153 29.84 13.96 -4.83
C SER A 153 31.00 14.08 -3.85
N PRO A 154 32.14 14.62 -4.28
CA PRO A 154 33.31 14.79 -3.40
C PRO A 154 33.19 15.94 -2.39
N GLY A 155 32.12 16.72 -2.43
CA GLY A 155 31.93 17.86 -1.52
C GLY A 155 32.82 19.07 -1.84
N LYS A 156 32.96 19.43 -3.11
CA LYS A 156 33.68 20.65 -3.53
C LYS A 156 32.82 21.91 -3.33
N ASP A 157 33.47 23.07 -3.30
CA ASP A 157 32.81 24.38 -3.25
C ASP A 157 31.86 24.57 -2.05
N GLY A 158 32.23 24.01 -0.89
CA GLY A 158 31.44 24.15 0.34
C GLY A 158 30.23 23.21 0.42
N SER A 159 29.98 22.38 -0.61
CA SER A 159 28.96 21.34 -0.54
C SER A 159 29.40 20.17 0.34
N SER A 160 28.42 19.39 0.81
CA SER A 160 28.69 18.16 1.57
C SER A 160 29.13 17.02 0.64
N PRO A 161 30.14 16.22 1.02
CA PRO A 161 30.42 14.98 0.31
C PRO A 161 29.28 13.98 0.57
N GLY A 162 28.91 13.18 -0.44
CA GLY A 162 27.82 12.25 -0.31
C GLY A 162 27.54 11.43 -1.56
N MET A 163 26.51 10.60 -1.49
CA MET A 163 26.07 9.72 -2.56
C MET A 163 24.70 10.15 -3.09
N LEU A 164 24.55 10.09 -4.41
CA LEU A 164 23.32 10.34 -5.13
C LEU A 164 22.72 9.00 -5.56
N VAL A 165 21.47 8.75 -5.21
CA VAL A 165 20.77 7.50 -5.57
C VAL A 165 19.36 7.78 -6.07
N GLU A 166 18.81 6.85 -6.84
CA GLU A 166 17.39 6.87 -7.18
C GLU A 166 16.56 6.57 -5.92
N PRO A 167 15.48 7.34 -5.64
CA PRO A 167 14.61 7.06 -4.51
C PRO A 167 13.94 5.69 -4.64
N PHE A 168 13.91 4.88 -3.59
CA PHE A 168 13.23 3.58 -3.62
C PHE A 168 11.73 3.70 -3.89
N GLY A 169 11.13 4.83 -3.57
CA GLY A 169 9.73 5.13 -3.82
C GLY A 169 9.41 5.65 -5.22
N ALA A 170 10.41 5.85 -6.10
CA ALA A 170 10.21 6.50 -7.40
C ALA A 170 9.21 5.75 -8.29
N ARG A 171 9.39 4.44 -8.44
CA ARG A 171 8.48 3.60 -9.23
C ARG A 171 7.06 3.54 -8.68
N LEU A 172 6.92 3.50 -7.35
CA LEU A 172 5.61 3.55 -6.72
C LEU A 172 4.91 4.88 -6.99
N LEU A 173 5.63 6.00 -6.91
CA LEU A 173 5.07 7.32 -7.22
C LEU A 173 4.68 7.46 -8.69
N GLU A 174 5.53 7.00 -9.62
CA GLU A 174 5.23 6.97 -11.06
C GLU A 174 3.96 6.13 -11.35
N SER A 175 3.80 4.98 -10.69
CA SER A 175 2.61 4.14 -10.83
C SER A 175 1.35 4.84 -10.31
N ILE A 176 1.42 5.53 -9.17
CA ILE A 176 0.31 6.31 -8.61
C ILE A 176 -0.10 7.43 -9.57
N GLU A 177 0.86 8.20 -10.07
CA GLU A 177 0.57 9.29 -11.01
C GLU A 177 -0.04 8.77 -12.32
N SER A 178 0.44 7.62 -12.81
CA SER A 178 -0.10 6.98 -14.02
C SER A 178 -1.52 6.47 -13.80
N GLU A 179 -1.79 5.79 -12.68
CA GLU A 179 -3.10 5.21 -12.36
C GLU A 179 -4.17 6.30 -12.16
N LEU A 180 -3.80 7.39 -11.49
CA LEU A 180 -4.70 8.52 -11.24
C LEU A 180 -4.71 9.54 -12.38
N ASN A 181 -3.89 9.32 -13.44
CA ASN A 181 -3.69 10.26 -14.54
C ASN A 181 -3.44 11.71 -14.05
N THR A 182 -2.58 11.83 -13.05
CA THR A 182 -2.26 13.12 -12.41
C THR A 182 -0.75 13.31 -12.29
N LYS A 183 -0.30 14.54 -12.14
CA LYS A 183 1.08 14.89 -11.87
C LYS A 183 1.16 15.69 -10.58
N LEU A 184 2.18 15.43 -9.80
CA LEU A 184 2.38 16.11 -8.52
C LEU A 184 3.31 17.33 -8.61
N ASP A 185 3.83 17.65 -9.79
CA ASP A 185 4.77 18.76 -9.96
C ASP A 185 4.15 20.11 -9.54
N GLY A 186 4.69 20.69 -8.47
CA GLY A 186 4.31 22.04 -8.03
C GLY A 186 2.90 22.20 -7.45
N VAL A 187 2.16 21.11 -7.21
CA VAL A 187 0.76 21.19 -6.70
C VAL A 187 0.66 21.59 -5.24
N GLY A 188 1.76 21.57 -4.51
CA GLY A 188 1.79 21.80 -3.08
C GLY A 188 1.54 20.54 -2.23
N LEU A 189 1.92 20.62 -0.96
CA LEU A 189 1.98 19.46 -0.07
C LEU A 189 0.59 18.89 0.26
N GLU A 190 -0.41 19.73 0.44
CA GLU A 190 -1.78 19.34 0.77
C GLU A 190 -2.44 18.56 -0.38
N ALA A 191 -2.29 19.03 -1.62
CA ALA A 191 -2.81 18.34 -2.79
C ALA A 191 -2.09 16.99 -3.03
N ALA A 192 -0.78 16.96 -2.79
CA ALA A 192 -0.02 15.71 -2.85
C ALA A 192 -0.48 14.70 -1.80
N GLU A 193 -0.74 15.12 -0.56
CA GLU A 193 -1.29 14.27 0.49
C GLU A 193 -2.64 13.66 0.06
N GLY A 194 -3.53 14.47 -0.51
CA GLY A 194 -4.82 14.01 -1.05
C GLY A 194 -4.64 12.93 -2.13
N THR A 195 -3.75 13.14 -3.10
CA THR A 195 -3.45 12.17 -4.17
C THR A 195 -2.87 10.87 -3.61
N LEU A 196 -1.99 10.96 -2.62
CA LEU A 196 -1.33 9.80 -2.02
C LEU A 196 -2.25 8.97 -1.11
N GLN A 197 -3.50 9.37 -0.85
CA GLN A 197 -4.48 8.55 -0.09
C GLN A 197 -4.71 7.16 -0.73
N ILE A 198 -4.35 6.98 -1.99
CA ILE A 198 -4.36 5.67 -2.66
C ILE A 198 -3.45 4.65 -1.95
N LEU A 199 -2.37 5.09 -1.31
CA LEU A 199 -1.49 4.23 -0.49
C LEU A 199 -2.23 3.60 0.70
N LYS A 200 -3.26 4.30 1.20
CA LYS A 200 -4.12 3.86 2.29
C LYS A 200 -5.31 3.05 1.79
N HIS A 201 -6.07 3.60 0.85
CA HIS A 201 -7.37 3.06 0.45
C HIS A 201 -7.29 2.10 -0.74
N GLY A 202 -6.32 2.29 -1.65
CA GLY A 202 -6.11 1.44 -2.82
C GLY A 202 -5.14 0.31 -2.54
N PHE A 203 -3.90 0.63 -2.23
CA PHE A 203 -2.85 -0.38 -2.06
C PHE A 203 -2.79 -1.01 -0.67
N GLY A 204 -3.41 -0.42 0.34
CA GLY A 204 -3.42 -0.95 1.71
C GLY A 204 -2.02 -1.04 2.36
N ILE A 205 -1.04 -0.31 1.84
CA ILE A 205 0.34 -0.29 2.33
C ILE A 205 0.42 0.44 3.67
N MET A 206 -0.30 1.57 3.76
CA MET A 206 -0.32 2.44 4.93
C MET A 206 -1.68 2.41 5.59
N LYS A 207 -1.71 2.45 6.91
CA LYS A 207 -2.93 2.64 7.69
C LYS A 207 -3.29 4.11 7.75
N ASP A 208 -2.25 4.96 7.96
CA ASP A 208 -2.41 6.40 8.00
C ASP A 208 -1.08 7.12 7.71
N PHE A 209 -1.16 8.32 7.15
CA PHE A 209 -0.06 9.25 7.02
C PHE A 209 -0.60 10.66 6.89
N HIS A 210 0.18 11.63 7.37
CA HIS A 210 -0.14 13.04 7.19
C HIS A 210 1.10 13.92 7.33
N PHE A 211 1.07 15.06 6.66
CA PHE A 211 2.03 16.14 6.82
C PHE A 211 1.45 17.23 7.72
N LYS A 212 2.25 17.73 8.67
CA LYS A 212 1.84 18.78 9.58
C LYS A 212 2.99 19.75 9.82
N GLU A 213 2.73 21.03 9.70
CA GLU A 213 3.70 22.03 10.08
C GLU A 213 3.77 22.19 11.61
N ARG A 214 5.00 22.23 12.13
CA ARG A 214 5.29 22.42 13.55
C ARG A 214 6.61 23.16 13.72
N ASN A 215 6.57 24.36 14.33
CA ASN A 215 7.75 25.16 14.64
C ASN A 215 8.67 25.43 13.42
N GLY A 216 8.10 25.69 12.25
CA GLY A 216 8.85 25.94 11.02
C GLY A 216 9.42 24.69 10.33
N ASN A 217 9.19 23.51 10.87
CA ASN A 217 9.48 22.23 10.24
C ASN A 217 8.20 21.52 9.80
N THR A 218 8.31 20.69 8.80
CA THR A 218 7.22 19.78 8.40
C THR A 218 7.41 18.44 9.07
N ILE A 219 6.40 17.96 9.77
CA ILE A 219 6.38 16.63 10.38
C ILE A 219 5.59 15.71 9.45
N LEU A 220 6.22 14.63 8.99
CA LEU A 220 5.56 13.53 8.30
C LEU A 220 5.40 12.37 9.27
N ARG A 221 4.17 12.02 9.59
CA ARG A 221 3.84 10.85 10.40
C ARG A 221 3.32 9.74 9.49
N VAL A 222 3.83 8.52 9.66
CA VAL A 222 3.47 7.35 8.85
C VAL A 222 3.15 6.17 9.77
N GLU A 223 2.01 5.53 9.54
CA GLU A 223 1.61 4.28 10.19
C GLU A 223 1.37 3.21 9.12
N TYR A 224 2.12 2.11 9.18
CA TYR A 224 1.99 1.01 8.22
C TYR A 224 0.86 0.05 8.60
N SER A 225 0.21 -0.55 7.57
CA SER A 225 -0.72 -1.67 7.71
C SER A 225 -0.16 -2.95 7.11
N GLY A 226 -0.05 -3.02 5.80
CA GLY A 226 0.30 -4.23 5.06
C GLY A 226 1.75 -4.70 5.23
N LEU A 227 2.69 -3.78 5.50
CA LEU A 227 4.13 -4.05 5.62
C LEU A 227 4.69 -3.70 7.02
N ARG A 228 3.82 -3.75 8.01
CA ARG A 228 4.15 -3.32 9.38
C ARG A 228 5.29 -4.12 10.00
N ASP A 229 5.27 -5.45 9.81
CA ASP A 229 6.25 -6.34 10.44
C ASP A 229 7.62 -6.21 9.75
N ALA A 230 7.66 -6.02 8.43
CA ALA A 230 8.90 -5.70 7.72
C ALA A 230 9.46 -4.34 8.18
N CYS A 231 8.62 -3.31 8.29
CA CYS A 231 9.05 -2.00 8.79
C CYS A 231 9.63 -2.09 10.22
N ARG A 232 9.01 -2.88 11.11
CA ARG A 232 9.54 -3.13 12.46
C ARG A 232 10.88 -3.86 12.43
N THR A 233 11.02 -4.88 11.58
CA THR A 233 12.26 -5.65 11.42
C THR A 233 13.39 -4.75 10.94
N VAL A 234 13.17 -3.97 9.89
CA VAL A 234 14.16 -3.01 9.36
C VAL A 234 14.59 -2.02 10.44
N ARG A 235 13.66 -1.42 11.17
CA ARG A 235 14.00 -0.46 12.24
C ARG A 235 14.79 -1.09 13.39
N LYS A 236 14.52 -2.35 13.70
CA LYS A 236 15.25 -3.09 14.76
C LYS A 236 16.64 -3.48 14.33
N GLU A 237 16.80 -3.98 13.10
CA GLU A 237 18.06 -4.51 12.61
C GLU A 237 18.95 -3.45 11.96
N ARG A 238 18.34 -2.42 11.38
CA ARG A 238 18.99 -1.35 10.63
C ARG A 238 18.38 0.02 10.96
N PRO A 239 18.57 0.53 12.20
CA PRO A 239 17.89 1.74 12.68
C PRO A 239 18.17 2.98 11.85
N ASP A 240 19.34 3.06 11.23
CA ASP A 240 19.77 4.19 10.42
C ASP A 240 19.10 4.25 9.05
N THR A 241 18.53 3.15 8.56
CA THR A 241 17.88 3.09 7.26
C THR A 241 16.77 4.15 7.11
N CYS A 242 15.96 4.36 8.15
CA CYS A 242 14.86 5.34 8.08
C CYS A 242 15.33 6.79 7.94
N ARG A 243 16.56 7.14 8.35
CA ARG A 243 17.11 8.50 8.21
C ARG A 243 17.97 8.66 6.96
N GLN A 244 18.47 7.58 6.37
CA GLN A 244 19.42 7.58 5.26
C GLN A 244 18.77 7.22 3.93
N LEU A 245 18.30 5.98 3.77
CA LEU A 245 17.58 5.50 2.60
C LEU A 245 16.30 4.81 3.06
N GLN A 246 15.22 5.56 3.06
CA GLN A 246 13.92 5.11 3.51
C GLN A 246 13.41 3.97 2.61
N CYS A 247 12.64 3.04 3.20
CA CYS A 247 11.94 2.01 2.46
C CYS A 247 10.97 2.64 1.43
N PHE A 248 10.56 1.88 0.45
CA PHE A 248 9.83 2.39 -0.72
C PHE A 248 8.59 3.22 -0.37
N GLY A 249 7.83 2.85 0.68
CA GLY A 249 6.64 3.60 1.08
C GLY A 249 6.97 4.98 1.67
N CYS A 250 7.87 5.07 2.65
CA CYS A 250 8.31 6.36 3.19
C CYS A 250 9.05 7.17 2.13
N SER A 251 9.89 6.52 1.31
CA SER A 251 10.59 7.17 0.20
C SER A 251 9.63 7.76 -0.83
N CYS A 252 8.50 7.09 -1.12
CA CYS A 252 7.44 7.60 -1.99
C CYS A 252 6.83 8.91 -1.45
N LEU A 253 6.50 8.96 -0.14
CA LEU A 253 5.93 10.14 0.49
C LEU A 253 6.91 11.32 0.49
N LEU A 254 8.19 11.09 0.81
CA LEU A 254 9.23 12.12 0.84
C LEU A 254 9.55 12.64 -0.56
N LEU A 255 9.58 11.74 -1.55
CA LEU A 255 9.75 12.09 -2.95
C LEU A 255 8.58 12.92 -3.46
N ALA A 256 7.35 12.52 -3.14
CA ALA A 256 6.16 13.27 -3.50
C ALA A 256 6.15 14.67 -2.87
N ALA A 257 6.62 14.81 -1.63
CA ALA A 257 6.78 16.12 -1.01
C ALA A 257 7.79 17.00 -1.76
N ALA A 258 8.93 16.44 -2.20
CA ALA A 258 9.93 17.16 -2.98
C ALA A 258 9.38 17.59 -4.35
N ARG A 259 8.66 16.69 -5.07
CA ARG A 259 8.01 16.95 -6.35
C ARG A 259 6.91 17.99 -6.22
N ALA A 260 6.02 17.83 -5.26
CA ALA A 260 4.87 18.71 -5.07
C ALA A 260 5.24 20.14 -4.66
N THR A 261 6.33 20.29 -3.91
CA THR A 261 6.81 21.62 -3.48
C THR A 261 7.84 22.21 -4.44
N GLY A 262 8.47 21.39 -5.29
CA GLY A 262 9.63 21.78 -6.10
C GLY A 262 10.84 22.19 -5.25
N LYS A 263 10.88 21.78 -3.97
CA LYS A 263 11.89 22.17 -2.99
C LYS A 263 12.72 20.98 -2.51
N LEU A 264 13.87 21.30 -1.91
CA LEU A 264 14.68 20.35 -1.19
C LEU A 264 13.93 19.87 0.07
N VAL A 265 13.77 18.55 0.22
CA VAL A 265 13.19 17.94 1.43
C VAL A 265 14.27 17.20 2.18
N SER A 266 14.75 17.76 3.28
CA SER A 266 15.83 17.18 4.09
C SER A 266 15.29 16.53 5.35
N VAL A 267 15.65 15.27 5.59
CA VAL A 267 15.34 14.57 6.83
C VAL A 267 16.27 15.09 7.94
N GLN A 268 15.70 15.71 8.97
CA GLN A 268 16.45 16.22 10.12
C GLN A 268 16.53 15.20 11.23
N ALA A 269 15.41 14.58 11.56
CA ALA A 269 15.30 13.57 12.59
C ALA A 269 14.25 12.53 12.23
N VAL A 270 14.38 11.35 12.80
CA VAL A 270 13.37 10.27 12.69
C VAL A 270 13.10 9.75 14.08
N ASP A 271 11.85 9.80 14.50
CA ASP A 271 11.36 9.21 15.73
C ASP A 271 10.57 7.94 15.43
N ASN A 272 10.91 6.86 16.11
CA ASN A 272 10.36 5.53 15.89
C ASN A 272 9.57 5.10 17.12
N SER A 273 8.26 5.17 17.06
CA SER A 273 7.39 4.51 18.02
C SER A 273 6.97 3.12 17.50
N LYS A 274 6.24 2.33 18.29
CA LYS A 274 5.92 0.92 18.00
C LYS A 274 5.43 0.67 16.57
N ASP A 275 4.47 1.44 16.08
CA ASP A 275 3.83 1.26 14.77
C ASP A 275 3.88 2.53 13.88
N VAL A 276 4.48 3.58 14.39
CA VAL A 276 4.54 4.89 13.76
C VAL A 276 5.99 5.29 13.54
N VAL A 277 6.26 5.85 12.38
CA VAL A 277 7.51 6.54 12.06
C VAL A 277 7.19 8.01 11.87
N GLU A 278 7.87 8.88 12.59
CA GLU A 278 7.71 10.32 12.48
C GLU A 278 9.03 10.93 11.97
N PHE A 279 8.92 11.64 10.85
CA PHE A 279 10.04 12.35 10.24
C PHE A 279 9.90 13.83 10.52
N THR A 280 10.95 14.45 11.06
CA THR A 280 11.09 15.90 11.07
C THR A 280 11.81 16.32 9.80
N LEU A 281 11.14 17.10 8.97
CA LEU A 281 11.59 17.53 7.65
C LEU A 281 11.86 19.03 7.62
N ASN A 282 12.94 19.41 6.96
CA ASN A 282 13.15 20.78 6.51
C ASN A 282 12.87 20.85 5.02
N ILE A 283 11.91 21.67 4.62
CA ILE A 283 11.56 21.94 3.22
C ILE A 283 12.03 23.34 2.87
N GLY A 284 13.03 23.44 2.04
CA GLY A 284 13.69 24.71 1.71
C GLY A 284 14.14 24.82 0.26
N GLU A 285 14.66 25.97 -0.09
CA GLU A 285 15.27 26.16 -1.41
C GLU A 285 16.60 25.40 -1.53
N TRP A 286 16.89 24.97 -2.78
CA TRP A 286 18.12 24.28 -3.16
C TRP A 286 18.85 24.99 -4.28
#